data_59535797d6eb7cc497ca56b707a98511
#
_entry.id   59535797d6eb7cc497ca56b707a98511
#
_cell.length_a   1.000
_cell.length_b   1.000
_cell.length_c   1.000
_cell.angle_alpha   90.00
_cell.angle_beta   90.00
_cell.angle_gamma   90.00
#
_symmetry.space_group_name_H-M   'P 1'
#
loop_
_entity.id
_entity.type
_entity.pdbx_description
1 polymer ?
#
loop_
_entity_poly.entity_id
_entity_poly.type
_entity_poly.pdbx_seq_one_letter_code
_entity_poly.pdbx_strand_id
1 'polypeptide(L)'
;ASSLRFQSRFRTIGNVADLPLIVTYSEKPLRNNRKRTDRNGIASFEVDMVRSAKSHETLLATVDMDEILNEGTTDPMIRRLVSRLSLPEGSIRINIAKPTFAIVDSEVNMGEALNPGPLYNVFIKKAMEMGYVIKDKPADADYIVHINTLTRSFGKGDTYKNVALEGHIKVETPEGKRVYYKALEGFSGRHYSEREAGL
;
A
#
# COMPACT_ATOMS: atom_id res chain seq x y z
N ALA A 1 5.54 12.21 5.94
CA ALA A 1 4.12 12.42 6.29
C ALA A 1 3.62 13.68 5.60
N SER A 2 2.44 13.61 5.00
CA SER A 2 1.78 14.77 4.37
C SER A 2 0.77 15.35 5.35
N SER A 3 0.79 16.67 5.54
CA SER A 3 -0.18 17.37 6.38
C SER A 3 -1.34 17.87 5.52
N LEU A 4 -2.55 17.50 5.91
CA LEU A 4 -3.79 17.99 5.32
C LEU A 4 -4.47 18.95 6.29
N ARG A 5 -5.02 20.04 5.76
CA ARG A 5 -5.68 21.07 6.55
C ARG A 5 -7.13 21.22 6.12
N PHE A 6 -8.03 21.21 7.10
CA PHE A 6 -9.43 21.55 6.92
C PHE A 6 -9.70 22.83 7.67
N GLN A 7 -10.42 23.77 7.05
CA GLN A 7 -10.83 25.01 7.67
C GLN A 7 -12.34 25.04 7.80
N SER A 8 -12.81 25.28 9.02
CA SER A 8 -14.22 25.55 9.30
C SER A 8 -14.49 27.04 9.26
N ARG A 9 -15.46 27.45 8.46
CA ARG A 9 -15.86 28.86 8.32
C ARG A 9 -17.38 28.98 8.27
N PHE A 10 -17.93 29.80 9.13
CA PHE A 10 -19.34 30.16 9.11
C PHE A 10 -19.51 31.53 8.41
N ARG A 11 -20.44 31.61 7.45
CA ARG A 11 -20.58 32.79 6.56
C ARG A 11 -20.70 34.12 7.31
N THR A 12 -21.40 34.13 8.42
CA THR A 12 -21.72 35.36 9.20
C THR A 12 -20.80 35.57 10.40
N ILE A 13 -20.15 34.54 10.91
CA ILE A 13 -19.34 34.57 12.13
C ILE A 13 -17.84 34.50 11.84
N GLY A 14 -17.47 34.02 10.67
CA GLY A 14 -16.07 33.80 10.29
C GLY A 14 -15.55 32.39 10.68
N ASN A 15 -14.30 32.33 11.10
CA ASN A 15 -13.68 31.06 11.47
C ASN A 15 -14.25 30.51 12.79
N VAL A 16 -14.50 29.22 12.84
CA VAL A 16 -15.02 28.55 14.04
C VAL A 16 -13.88 27.81 14.73
N ALA A 17 -13.50 28.30 15.90
CA ALA A 17 -12.50 27.67 16.75
C ALA A 17 -13.14 26.57 17.62
N ASP A 18 -12.29 25.63 18.06
CA ASP A 18 -12.66 24.56 18.99
C ASP A 18 -13.79 23.63 18.48
N LEU A 19 -13.99 23.57 17.18
CA LEU A 19 -14.95 22.67 16.56
C LEU A 19 -14.33 21.26 16.41
N PRO A 20 -14.92 20.23 17.02
CA PRO A 20 -14.42 18.88 16.85
C PRO A 20 -14.72 18.35 15.44
N LEU A 21 -13.71 17.87 14.77
CA LEU A 21 -13.78 17.28 13.44
C LEU A 21 -13.33 15.84 13.47
N ILE A 22 -14.03 14.99 12.73
CA ILE A 22 -13.61 13.63 12.42
C ILE A 22 -13.31 13.51 10.94
N VAL A 23 -12.16 12.91 10.60
CA VAL A 23 -11.76 12.64 9.22
C VAL A 23 -11.80 11.14 8.96
N THR A 24 -12.47 10.77 7.89
CA THR A 24 -12.54 9.39 7.41
C THR A 24 -12.02 9.32 5.98
N TYR A 25 -11.49 8.19 5.56
CA TYR A 25 -11.26 7.94 4.16
C TYR A 25 -11.80 6.56 3.78
N SER A 26 -12.20 6.42 2.55
CA SER A 26 -13.13 5.50 1.92
C SER A 26 -13.35 4.10 2.54
N GLU A 27 -12.45 3.54 3.32
CA GLU A 27 -12.62 2.19 3.88
C GLU A 27 -11.96 1.98 5.24
N LYS A 28 -11.14 2.90 5.73
CA LYS A 28 -10.41 2.71 6.99
C LYS A 28 -10.27 4.02 7.78
N PRO A 29 -10.44 3.99 9.10
CA PRO A 29 -10.17 5.17 9.93
C PRO A 29 -8.67 5.51 9.90
N LEU A 30 -8.36 6.79 9.89
CA LEU A 30 -7.00 7.29 10.11
C LEU A 30 -6.59 7.07 11.57
N ARG A 31 -5.30 6.93 11.82
CA ARG A 31 -4.78 6.66 13.17
C ARG A 31 -5.05 7.78 14.17
N ASN A 32 -5.18 9.00 13.79
CA ASN A 32 -5.54 10.16 14.61
C ASN A 32 -6.57 10.98 13.84
N ASN A 33 -7.76 10.41 13.71
CA ASN A 33 -8.79 10.93 12.84
C ASN A 33 -9.69 12.00 13.49
N ARG A 34 -9.48 12.35 14.74
CA ARG A 34 -10.25 13.36 15.48
C ARG A 34 -9.35 14.49 15.92
N LYS A 35 -9.76 15.72 15.66
CA LYS A 35 -9.08 16.94 16.13
C LYS A 35 -10.05 18.09 16.22
N ARG A 36 -9.75 19.03 17.10
CA ARG A 36 -10.45 20.30 17.20
C ARG A 36 -9.78 21.37 16.35
N THR A 37 -10.56 22.28 15.83
CA THR A 37 -10.03 23.45 15.11
C THR A 37 -9.33 24.42 16.05
N ASP A 38 -8.27 25.03 15.58
CA ASP A 38 -7.54 26.10 16.28
C ASP A 38 -8.29 27.44 16.25
N ARG A 39 -7.66 28.49 16.77
CA ARG A 39 -8.24 29.86 16.80
C ARG A 39 -8.55 30.42 15.40
N ASN A 40 -7.91 29.87 14.37
CA ASN A 40 -8.16 30.23 12.97
C ASN A 40 -9.19 29.31 12.30
N GLY A 41 -9.85 28.44 13.06
CA GLY A 41 -10.79 27.46 12.54
C GLY A 41 -10.11 26.32 11.74
N ILE A 42 -8.81 26.08 11.95
CA ILE A 42 -8.04 25.09 11.16
C ILE A 42 -7.77 23.84 12.00
N ALA A 43 -8.10 22.67 11.47
CA ALA A 43 -7.65 21.37 11.97
C ALA A 43 -6.67 20.72 10.97
N SER A 44 -5.48 20.34 11.45
CA SER A 44 -4.45 19.72 10.63
C SER A 44 -4.32 18.23 10.95
N PHE A 45 -4.43 17.39 9.94
CA PHE A 45 -4.33 15.94 10.05
C PHE A 45 -3.07 15.46 9.31
N GLU A 46 -2.36 14.54 9.94
CA GLU A 46 -1.20 13.90 9.33
C GLU A 46 -1.64 12.60 8.67
N VAL A 47 -1.26 12.44 7.40
CA VAL A 47 -1.51 11.23 6.62
C VAL A 47 -0.16 10.59 6.32
N ASP A 48 0.15 9.52 7.03
CA ASP A 48 1.45 8.85 6.90
C ASP A 48 1.55 8.07 5.59
N MET A 49 0.64 7.14 5.37
CA MET A 49 0.61 6.31 4.18
C MET A 49 -0.82 5.87 3.86
N VAL A 50 -1.30 6.23 2.70
CA VAL A 50 -2.56 5.72 2.18
C VAL A 50 -2.28 4.44 1.40
N ARG A 51 -2.63 3.29 2.00
CA ARG A 51 -2.54 1.99 1.33
C ARG A 51 -3.84 1.72 0.58
N SER A 52 -3.85 2.00 -0.70
CA SER A 52 -5.01 1.72 -1.56
C SER A 52 -4.56 1.15 -2.90
N ALA A 53 -5.38 0.23 -3.43
CA ALA A 53 -5.23 -0.26 -4.79
C ALA A 53 -5.77 0.73 -5.84
N LYS A 54 -6.54 1.75 -5.40
CA LYS A 54 -7.13 2.78 -6.25
C LYS A 54 -6.09 3.82 -6.65
N SER A 55 -6.32 4.53 -7.75
CA SER A 55 -5.49 5.66 -8.18
C SER A 55 -5.73 6.95 -7.38
N HIS A 56 -6.82 7.00 -6.64
CA HIS A 56 -7.16 8.12 -5.76
C HIS A 56 -8.03 7.66 -4.61
N GLU A 57 -7.98 8.39 -3.52
CA GLU A 57 -8.84 8.27 -2.36
C GLU A 57 -9.42 9.63 -2.01
N THR A 58 -10.59 9.62 -1.36
CA THR A 58 -11.22 10.84 -0.87
C THR A 58 -11.23 10.81 0.65
N LEU A 59 -10.67 11.84 1.27
CA LEU A 59 -10.83 12.08 2.69
C LEU A 59 -12.04 12.97 2.89
N LEU A 60 -12.89 12.59 3.84
CA LEU A 60 -14.06 13.34 4.25
C LEU A 60 -13.85 13.86 5.67
N ALA A 61 -14.00 15.15 5.87
CA ALA A 61 -14.03 15.79 7.18
C ALA A 61 -15.45 16.19 7.50
N THR A 62 -15.95 15.72 8.62
CA THR A 62 -17.26 16.07 9.15
C THR A 62 -17.13 16.57 10.59
N VAL A 63 -18.15 17.27 11.07
CA VAL A 63 -18.22 17.63 12.48
C VAL A 63 -18.43 16.37 13.33
N ASP A 64 -17.63 16.21 14.38
CA ASP A 64 -17.78 15.09 15.32
C ASP A 64 -18.92 15.37 16.30
N MET A 65 -20.13 15.01 15.89
CA MET A 65 -21.31 15.21 16.69
C MET A 65 -21.34 14.34 17.94
N ASP A 66 -20.69 13.18 17.93
CA ASP A 66 -20.63 12.32 19.11
C ASP A 66 -19.81 13.01 20.22
N GLU A 67 -18.71 13.67 19.86
CA GLU A 67 -17.92 14.46 20.82
C GLU A 67 -18.73 15.63 21.39
N ILE A 68 -19.39 16.42 20.53
CA ILE A 68 -20.23 17.56 20.95
C ILE A 68 -21.35 17.08 21.87
N LEU A 69 -22.05 16.00 21.54
CA LEU A 69 -23.16 15.49 22.32
C LEU A 69 -22.71 14.85 23.64
N ASN A 70 -21.54 14.25 23.68
CA ASN A 70 -21.00 13.67 24.92
C ASN A 70 -20.57 14.76 25.91
N GLU A 71 -20.10 15.90 25.42
CA GLU A 71 -19.74 17.05 26.26
C GLU A 71 -20.96 17.89 26.65
N GLY A 72 -21.96 17.98 25.78
CA GLY A 72 -23.06 18.96 25.93
C GLY A 72 -24.34 18.40 26.50
N THR A 73 -24.72 17.14 26.30
CA THR A 73 -25.98 16.60 26.74
C THR A 73 -26.06 15.08 26.80
N THR A 74 -26.74 14.57 27.84
CA THR A 74 -27.12 13.14 27.94
C THR A 74 -28.57 12.90 27.49
N ASP A 75 -29.34 13.94 27.13
CA ASP A 75 -30.73 13.80 26.73
C ASP A 75 -30.90 13.04 25.43
N PRO A 76 -31.59 11.87 25.44
CA PRO A 76 -31.80 11.07 24.26
C PRO A 76 -32.60 11.74 23.14
N MET A 77 -33.50 12.68 23.53
CA MET A 77 -34.33 13.39 22.55
C MET A 77 -33.48 14.39 21.75
N ILE A 78 -32.61 15.15 22.44
CA ILE A 78 -31.66 16.05 21.78
C ILE A 78 -30.72 15.28 20.85
N ARG A 79 -30.18 14.15 21.31
CA ARG A 79 -29.33 13.28 20.49
C ARG A 79 -30.04 12.82 19.22
N ARG A 80 -31.32 12.43 19.32
CA ARG A 80 -32.14 12.01 18.17
C ARG A 80 -32.45 13.16 17.21
N LEU A 81 -32.65 14.37 17.68
CA LEU A 81 -32.85 15.56 16.84
C LEU A 81 -31.55 15.90 16.08
N VAL A 82 -30.44 15.93 16.79
CA VAL A 82 -29.13 16.29 16.21
C VAL A 82 -28.65 15.25 15.20
N SER A 83 -28.91 13.96 15.43
CA SER A 83 -28.54 12.90 14.45
C SER A 83 -29.27 12.99 13.10
N ARG A 84 -30.32 13.83 13.02
CA ARG A 84 -31.06 14.09 11.77
C ARG A 84 -30.58 15.34 11.04
N LEU A 85 -29.66 16.10 11.63
CA LEU A 85 -29.11 17.28 10.96
C LEU A 85 -28.17 16.86 9.83
N SER A 86 -28.35 17.45 8.66
CA SER A 86 -27.37 17.35 7.58
C SER A 86 -26.21 18.29 7.91
N LEU A 87 -25.09 17.71 8.26
CA LEU A 87 -23.88 18.46 8.60
C LEU A 87 -23.09 18.77 7.32
N PRO A 88 -22.42 19.93 7.28
CA PRO A 88 -21.52 20.23 6.18
C PRO A 88 -20.33 19.27 6.18
N GLU A 89 -19.94 18.84 4.99
CA GLU A 89 -18.79 17.96 4.78
C GLU A 89 -17.72 18.70 3.96
N GLY A 90 -16.46 18.52 4.37
CA GLY A 90 -15.31 18.93 3.60
C GLY A 90 -14.65 17.71 2.97
N SER A 91 -14.26 17.76 1.72
CA SER A 91 -13.56 16.66 1.06
C SER A 91 -12.25 17.08 0.44
N ILE A 92 -11.25 16.19 0.53
CA ILE A 92 -9.97 16.33 -0.15
C ILE A 92 -9.72 15.05 -0.94
N ARG A 93 -9.48 15.19 -2.24
CA ARG A 93 -9.06 14.08 -3.09
C ARG A 93 -7.54 13.94 -3.04
N ILE A 94 -7.06 12.75 -2.69
CA ILE A 94 -5.65 12.39 -2.70
C ILE A 94 -5.38 11.52 -3.91
N ASN A 95 -4.45 11.93 -4.77
CA ASN A 95 -3.96 11.09 -5.84
C ASN A 95 -2.88 10.16 -5.28
N ILE A 96 -3.02 8.87 -5.51
CA ILE A 96 -2.08 7.85 -5.06
C ILE A 96 -1.13 7.55 -6.21
N ALA A 97 0.10 8.04 -6.09
CA ALA A 97 1.16 7.64 -6.99
C ALA A 97 1.61 6.22 -6.62
N LYS A 98 1.52 5.31 -7.56
CA LYS A 98 2.10 3.96 -7.39
C LYS A 98 3.58 4.03 -7.72
N PRO A 99 4.45 3.37 -6.92
CA PRO A 99 5.86 3.33 -7.23
C PRO A 99 6.10 2.57 -8.54
N THR A 100 7.16 2.94 -9.21
CA THR A 100 7.66 2.27 -10.40
C THR A 100 8.73 1.25 -10.02
N PHE A 101 8.81 0.14 -10.77
CA PHE A 101 9.79 -0.92 -10.53
C PHE A 101 10.65 -1.14 -11.77
N ALA A 102 11.92 -1.43 -11.56
CA ALA A 102 12.75 -2.13 -12.54
C ALA A 102 13.08 -3.53 -12.01
N ILE A 103 13.26 -4.49 -12.91
CA ILE A 103 13.53 -5.87 -12.52
C ILE A 103 14.88 -6.28 -13.08
N VAL A 104 15.71 -6.81 -12.20
CA VAL A 104 17.00 -7.43 -12.56
C VAL A 104 16.84 -8.92 -12.28
N ASP A 105 16.80 -9.69 -13.35
CA ASP A 105 16.56 -11.13 -13.34
C ASP A 105 17.85 -11.91 -13.50
N SER A 106 18.03 -12.94 -12.69
CA SER A 106 19.13 -13.91 -12.75
C SER A 106 18.59 -15.26 -12.31
N GLU A 107 17.76 -15.85 -13.16
CA GLU A 107 17.18 -17.18 -12.93
C GLU A 107 17.99 -18.24 -13.69
N VAL A 108 18.43 -19.28 -12.98
CA VAL A 108 19.23 -20.38 -13.54
C VAL A 108 18.53 -21.69 -13.26
N ASN A 109 18.23 -22.46 -14.30
CA ASN A 109 17.66 -23.80 -14.18
C ASN A 109 18.68 -24.86 -14.60
N MET A 110 19.11 -25.68 -13.65
CA MET A 110 20.07 -26.77 -13.88
C MET A 110 21.34 -26.32 -14.59
N GLY A 111 21.85 -25.12 -14.26
CA GLY A 111 23.04 -24.53 -14.88
C GLY A 111 22.77 -23.72 -16.16
N GLU A 112 21.56 -23.73 -16.70
CA GLU A 112 21.16 -22.94 -17.86
C GLU A 112 20.48 -21.63 -17.42
N ALA A 113 20.96 -20.48 -17.90
CA ALA A 113 20.31 -19.19 -17.64
C ALA A 113 18.97 -19.13 -18.38
N LEU A 114 17.95 -18.69 -17.65
CA LEU A 114 16.61 -18.43 -18.19
C LEU A 114 16.48 -16.92 -18.42
N ASN A 115 16.13 -16.52 -19.64
CA ASN A 115 15.97 -15.10 -19.96
C ASN A 115 14.81 -14.88 -20.96
N PRO A 116 13.65 -14.34 -20.50
CA PRO A 116 13.32 -14.08 -19.10
C PRO A 116 12.97 -15.35 -18.32
N GLY A 117 13.21 -15.35 -17.03
CA GLY A 117 12.86 -16.46 -16.16
C GLY A 117 11.36 -16.52 -15.82
N PRO A 118 10.87 -17.67 -15.32
CA PRO A 118 9.47 -17.83 -14.94
C PRO A 118 9.02 -16.93 -13.81
N LEU A 119 9.86 -16.68 -12.80
CA LEU A 119 9.52 -15.76 -11.70
C LEU A 119 9.47 -14.31 -12.17
N TYR A 120 10.35 -13.92 -13.08
CA TYR A 120 10.29 -12.62 -13.75
C TYR A 120 8.93 -12.43 -14.43
N ASN A 121 8.48 -13.40 -15.23
CA ASN A 121 7.20 -13.30 -15.93
C ASN A 121 6.01 -13.23 -14.99
N VAL A 122 6.01 -14.04 -13.92
CA VAL A 122 4.96 -14.01 -12.89
C VAL A 122 4.94 -12.67 -12.16
N PHE A 123 6.12 -12.12 -11.83
CA PHE A 123 6.23 -10.84 -11.14
C PHE A 123 5.69 -9.70 -12.01
N ILE A 124 6.11 -9.62 -13.28
CA ILE A 124 5.62 -8.59 -14.22
C ILE A 124 4.11 -8.65 -14.35
N LYS A 125 3.57 -9.83 -14.62
CA LYS A 125 2.13 -10.02 -14.77
C LYS A 125 1.40 -9.51 -13.53
N LYS A 126 1.86 -9.92 -12.34
CA LYS A 126 1.23 -9.52 -11.08
C LYS A 126 1.36 -8.03 -10.79
N ALA A 127 2.51 -7.44 -11.07
CA ALA A 127 2.73 -6.01 -10.90
C ALA A 127 1.82 -5.18 -11.83
N MET A 128 1.68 -5.59 -13.09
CA MET A 128 0.79 -4.92 -14.06
C MET A 128 -0.69 -5.07 -13.68
N GLU A 129 -1.13 -6.26 -13.24
CA GLU A 129 -2.48 -6.48 -12.72
C GLU A 129 -2.81 -5.55 -11.53
N MET A 130 -1.81 -5.28 -10.68
CA MET A 130 -1.94 -4.34 -9.56
C MET A 130 -1.78 -2.87 -10.00
N GLY A 131 -1.55 -2.61 -11.30
CA GLY A 131 -1.41 -1.28 -11.87
C GLY A 131 -0.09 -0.58 -11.55
N TYR A 132 0.97 -1.33 -11.24
CA TYR A 132 2.33 -0.78 -11.16
C TYR A 132 2.93 -0.61 -12.56
N VAL A 133 3.85 0.35 -12.66
CA VAL A 133 4.59 0.63 -13.89
C VAL A 133 5.97 0.00 -13.80
N ILE A 134 6.32 -0.81 -14.80
CA ILE A 134 7.65 -1.40 -14.92
C ILE A 134 8.50 -0.51 -15.83
N LYS A 135 9.72 -0.22 -15.40
CA LYS A 135 10.73 0.55 -16.12
C LYS A 135 11.82 -0.39 -16.64
N ASP A 136 12.32 -0.10 -17.83
CA ASP A 136 13.39 -0.89 -18.43
C ASP A 136 14.75 -0.64 -17.75
N LYS A 137 14.96 0.59 -17.28
CA LYS A 137 16.23 0.99 -16.66
C LYS A 137 16.07 1.11 -15.14
N PRO A 138 16.94 0.46 -14.35
CA PRO A 138 16.94 0.58 -12.89
C PRO A 138 17.03 2.02 -12.37
N ALA A 139 17.77 2.88 -13.08
CA ALA A 139 17.93 4.28 -12.68
C ALA A 139 16.64 5.13 -12.80
N ASP A 140 15.67 4.68 -13.60
CA ASP A 140 14.42 5.39 -13.85
C ASP A 140 13.26 4.89 -12.97
N ALA A 141 13.54 3.93 -12.08
CA ALA A 141 12.56 3.32 -11.21
C ALA A 141 12.71 3.79 -9.76
N ASP A 142 11.60 3.79 -9.02
CA ASP A 142 11.62 4.07 -7.58
C ASP A 142 12.21 2.91 -6.78
N TYR A 143 12.06 1.69 -7.29
CA TYR A 143 12.57 0.46 -6.67
C TYR A 143 13.13 -0.50 -7.71
N ILE A 144 14.19 -1.21 -7.33
CA ILE A 144 14.80 -2.27 -8.13
C ILE A 144 14.50 -3.60 -7.45
N VAL A 145 13.89 -4.51 -8.20
CA VAL A 145 13.60 -5.87 -7.76
C VAL A 145 14.65 -6.80 -8.35
N HIS A 146 15.44 -7.42 -7.50
CA HIS A 146 16.38 -8.47 -7.89
C HIS A 146 15.75 -9.83 -7.64
N ILE A 147 15.64 -10.62 -8.70
CA ILE A 147 15.23 -12.02 -8.65
C ILE A 147 16.49 -12.83 -8.93
N ASN A 148 16.95 -13.60 -7.96
CA ASN A 148 18.13 -14.42 -8.10
C ASN A 148 17.80 -15.82 -7.60
N THR A 149 17.74 -16.75 -8.53
CA THR A 149 17.39 -18.15 -8.23
C THR A 149 18.20 -19.13 -9.03
N LEU A 150 18.38 -20.28 -8.42
CA LEU A 150 18.97 -21.41 -9.10
C LEU A 150 18.26 -22.71 -8.69
N THR A 151 18.20 -23.66 -9.62
CA THR A 151 17.69 -24.99 -9.33
C THR A 151 18.83 -26.01 -9.31
N ARG A 152 18.71 -26.96 -8.41
CA ARG A 152 19.66 -28.08 -8.27
C ARG A 152 18.91 -29.40 -8.13
N SER A 153 19.43 -30.42 -8.82
CA SER A 153 18.95 -31.79 -8.61
C SER A 153 19.27 -32.27 -7.20
N PHE A 154 18.31 -32.94 -6.56
CA PHE A 154 18.53 -33.60 -5.27
C PHE A 154 17.84 -34.96 -5.20
N GLY A 155 18.46 -35.87 -4.50
CA GLY A 155 17.93 -37.23 -4.32
C GLY A 155 18.10 -38.11 -5.56
N LYS A 156 18.18 -39.43 -5.36
CA LYS A 156 18.24 -40.42 -6.43
C LYS A 156 16.86 -41.06 -6.55
N GLY A 157 16.13 -40.70 -7.60
CA GLY A 157 14.90 -41.38 -8.00
C GLY A 157 15.05 -41.98 -9.37
N ASP A 158 14.67 -43.25 -9.54
CA ASP A 158 14.84 -43.93 -10.84
C ASP A 158 13.84 -43.41 -11.86
N THR A 159 12.63 -43.09 -11.49
CA THR A 159 11.55 -42.68 -12.39
C THR A 159 11.34 -41.17 -12.44
N TYR A 160 11.45 -40.51 -11.30
CA TYR A 160 11.21 -39.08 -11.20
C TYR A 160 12.47 -38.37 -10.73
N LYS A 161 12.72 -37.21 -11.31
CA LYS A 161 13.79 -36.30 -10.93
C LYS A 161 13.23 -35.26 -9.97
N ASN A 162 13.93 -35.02 -8.88
CA ASN A 162 13.56 -33.98 -7.90
C ASN A 162 14.56 -32.84 -8.03
N VAL A 163 14.03 -31.63 -8.06
CA VAL A 163 14.83 -30.40 -8.18
C VAL A 163 14.43 -29.46 -7.05
N ALA A 164 15.40 -28.91 -6.35
CA ALA A 164 15.21 -27.86 -5.35
C ALA A 164 15.46 -26.49 -5.98
N LEU A 165 14.63 -25.53 -5.63
CA LEU A 165 14.81 -24.13 -5.93
C LEU A 165 15.44 -23.43 -4.72
N GLU A 166 16.54 -22.74 -4.94
CA GLU A 166 17.23 -21.91 -3.96
C GLU A 166 17.38 -20.51 -4.53
N GLY A 167 17.39 -19.49 -3.67
CA GLY A 167 17.62 -18.14 -4.12
C GLY A 167 17.01 -17.09 -3.20
N HIS A 168 16.81 -15.89 -3.76
CA HIS A 168 16.17 -14.81 -3.04
C HIS A 168 15.53 -13.78 -3.95
N ILE A 169 14.55 -13.07 -3.38
CA ILE A 169 14.02 -11.85 -3.96
C ILE A 169 14.41 -10.69 -3.03
N LYS A 170 15.10 -9.69 -3.59
CA LYS A 170 15.51 -8.48 -2.89
C LYS A 170 14.90 -7.27 -3.58
N VAL A 171 14.40 -6.30 -2.81
CA VAL A 171 13.95 -5.01 -3.31
C VAL A 171 14.78 -3.92 -2.65
N GLU A 172 15.31 -3.01 -3.43
CA GLU A 172 16.09 -1.87 -2.95
C GLU A 172 15.73 -0.60 -3.71
N THR A 173 16.09 0.55 -3.13
CA THR A 173 16.03 1.84 -3.83
C THR A 173 17.20 1.96 -4.80
N PRO A 174 17.18 2.90 -5.77
CA PRO A 174 18.31 3.14 -6.66
C PRO A 174 19.63 3.47 -5.94
N GLU A 175 19.55 4.01 -4.73
CA GLU A 175 20.70 4.30 -3.88
C GLU A 175 21.23 3.06 -3.13
N GLY A 176 20.65 1.88 -3.36
CA GLY A 176 21.09 0.63 -2.75
C GLY A 176 20.53 0.34 -1.36
N LYS A 177 19.56 1.15 -0.87
CA LYS A 177 18.90 0.88 0.42
C LYS A 177 17.92 -0.29 0.27
N ARG A 178 18.19 -1.39 0.96
CA ARG A 178 17.32 -2.58 0.96
C ARG A 178 16.00 -2.30 1.69
N VAL A 179 14.89 -2.51 1.00
CA VAL A 179 13.51 -2.32 1.49
C VAL A 179 12.85 -3.65 1.84
N TYR A 180 13.18 -4.70 1.08
CA TYR A 180 12.62 -6.03 1.26
C TYR A 180 13.66 -7.09 0.91
N TYR A 181 13.57 -8.24 1.61
CA TYR A 181 14.35 -9.42 1.30
C TYR A 181 13.56 -10.67 1.69
N LYS A 182 13.55 -11.64 0.82
CA LYS A 182 12.98 -12.97 1.08
C LYS A 182 13.87 -14.04 0.48
N ALA A 183 14.39 -14.92 1.32
CA ALA A 183 15.02 -16.16 0.85
C ALA A 183 13.93 -17.09 0.28
N LEU A 184 14.30 -17.80 -0.77
CA LEU A 184 13.49 -18.83 -1.42
C LEU A 184 14.17 -20.16 -1.13
N GLU A 185 13.67 -20.84 -0.10
CA GLU A 185 14.19 -22.11 0.39
C GLU A 185 13.04 -23.09 0.61
N GLY A 186 13.29 -24.38 0.46
CA GLY A 186 12.29 -25.42 0.70
C GLY A 186 11.28 -25.63 -0.42
N PHE A 187 11.47 -24.97 -1.55
CA PHE A 187 10.68 -25.23 -2.76
C PHE A 187 11.30 -26.38 -3.56
N SER A 188 10.48 -27.29 -4.02
CA SER A 188 10.95 -28.42 -4.86
C SER A 188 9.94 -28.73 -5.96
N GLY A 189 10.47 -29.06 -7.12
CA GLY A 189 9.72 -29.60 -8.24
C GLY A 189 10.02 -31.06 -8.47
N ARG A 190 9.08 -31.78 -9.10
CA ARG A 190 9.23 -33.18 -9.44
C ARG A 190 8.66 -33.46 -10.84
N HIS A 191 9.50 -33.99 -11.71
CA HIS A 191 9.12 -34.34 -13.08
C HIS A 191 9.95 -35.51 -13.60
N TYR A 192 9.64 -36.02 -14.81
CA TYR A 192 10.42 -37.04 -15.46
C TYR A 192 11.79 -36.54 -15.95
N SER A 193 11.92 -35.24 -16.22
CA SER A 193 13.19 -34.59 -16.54
C SER A 193 13.55 -33.55 -15.50
N GLU A 194 14.85 -33.37 -15.23
CA GLU A 194 15.35 -32.35 -14.27
C GLU A 194 15.03 -30.94 -14.75
N ARG A 195 15.09 -30.70 -16.05
CA ARG A 195 14.81 -29.39 -16.63
C ARG A 195 13.36 -28.96 -16.40
N GLU A 196 12.41 -29.87 -16.63
CA GLU A 196 10.98 -29.58 -16.41
C GLU A 196 10.59 -29.58 -14.92
N ALA A 197 11.33 -30.31 -14.07
CA ALA A 197 11.15 -30.25 -12.63
C ALA A 197 11.56 -28.90 -12.03
N GLY A 198 12.45 -28.16 -12.72
CA GLY A 198 12.96 -26.87 -12.29
C GLY A 198 12.24 -25.66 -12.90
N LEU A 199 11.27 -25.86 -13.76
CA LEU A 199 10.39 -24.81 -14.32
C LEU A 199 9.07 -24.71 -13.56
#